data_8fdc2095c8b450b65ea1824980a9a359
#
_entry.id   8fdc2095c8b450b65ea1824980a9a359
#
_cell.length_a   1.000
_cell.length_b   1.000
_cell.length_c   1.000
_cell.angle_alpha   90.00
_cell.angle_beta   90.00
_cell.angle_gamma   90.00
#
_symmetry.space_group_name_H-M   'P 1'
#
loop_
_entity.id
_entity.type
_entity.pdbx_description
1 polymer ?
#
loop_
_entity_poly.entity_id
_entity_poly.type
_entity_poly.pdbx_seq_one_letter_code
_entity_poly.pdbx_strand_id
1 'polypeptide(L)'
;LLALAPQGPVGVNLETVTDWHQQTPFVDAFKSSREWVSHQASPFSWGTGPAVITDEYGWPQSLQSNQWVESIVFADGSPNYPDGIYNIRYDGIGTVEPIAGGNGSLTILQQSQGHIKINLQVPSDGLFTIRITDIVQPIENIRVYLPGFDNSSRIFHPNFLRSLDPFDTIRFMNWGRTNDSPVINWYDATNFYNYTQATERGVHPLYMIDLCNKTRKNMWICVPHMADDLYVQYLGLLCRIALDPDLTVYLEYSNEVWNSQFQQAQYAQTQGLALGLHPQSWHAGWLYYSQRSVEVFNLFSSLYNQLGTRNLVRVLAGQSVNPWVNKQIMDWQNAYQSADAFAVAPYFGGGFGNLNTTPLAPTFSVPYLLSLCQINLVSNHTVYTRQNAANAQQRGLQLLAYE
;
A
#
# COMPACT_ATOMS: atom_id res chain seq x y z
N LEU A 1 27.85 18.83 -16.38
CA LEU A 1 26.97 17.67 -16.57
C LEU A 1 27.83 16.42 -16.41
N LEU A 2 27.91 15.88 -15.22
CA LEU A 2 28.43 14.54 -14.96
C LEU A 2 27.53 13.57 -15.75
N ALA A 3 28.14 12.85 -16.71
CA ALA A 3 27.48 11.70 -17.30
C ALA A 3 27.12 10.75 -16.17
N LEU A 4 25.83 10.61 -15.89
CA LEU A 4 25.34 9.60 -14.95
C LEU A 4 25.78 8.25 -15.49
N ALA A 5 26.52 7.49 -14.69
CA ALA A 5 26.77 6.08 -14.97
C ALA A 5 25.42 5.37 -15.25
N PRO A 6 25.38 4.30 -16.05
CA PRO A 6 24.16 3.55 -16.26
C PRO A 6 23.57 3.19 -14.90
N GLN A 7 22.41 3.74 -14.62
CA GLN A 7 21.70 3.46 -13.36
C GLN A 7 21.21 2.02 -13.45
N GLY A 8 21.49 1.24 -12.41
CA GLY A 8 20.86 -0.07 -12.25
C GLY A 8 19.34 0.05 -12.18
N PRO A 9 18.61 -1.08 -12.16
CA PRO A 9 17.16 -1.10 -12.03
C PRO A 9 16.71 -0.28 -10.82
N VAL A 10 15.73 0.62 -11.03
CA VAL A 10 15.18 1.48 -9.97
C VAL A 10 13.74 1.10 -9.73
N GLY A 11 13.39 0.82 -8.46
CA GLY A 11 12.02 0.58 -8.05
C GLY A 11 11.36 1.80 -7.45
N VAL A 12 10.05 1.70 -7.24
CA VAL A 12 9.24 2.69 -6.52
C VAL A 12 8.35 1.99 -5.49
N ASN A 13 8.26 2.57 -4.29
CA ASN A 13 7.27 2.19 -3.30
C ASN A 13 6.03 3.06 -3.50
N LEU A 14 4.86 2.46 -3.75
CA LEU A 14 3.62 3.22 -3.94
C LEU A 14 3.14 3.79 -2.62
N GLU A 15 2.44 4.92 -2.69
CA GLU A 15 1.71 5.49 -1.56
C GLU A 15 0.50 4.62 -1.20
N THR A 16 0.05 4.68 0.06
CA THR A 16 -1.17 4.00 0.50
C THR A 16 -2.40 4.50 -0.25
N VAL A 17 -3.29 3.59 -0.66
CA VAL A 17 -4.58 3.96 -1.24
C VAL A 17 -5.48 4.53 -0.14
N THR A 18 -5.89 5.79 -0.27
CA THR A 18 -6.77 6.53 0.65
C THR A 18 -7.54 7.58 -0.15
N ASP A 19 -8.58 8.17 0.45
CA ASP A 19 -9.34 9.28 -0.15
C ASP A 19 -8.56 10.61 -0.21
N TRP A 20 -7.41 10.73 0.47
CA TRP A 20 -6.52 11.90 0.46
C TRP A 20 -5.17 11.68 -0.21
N HIS A 21 -4.93 10.50 -0.82
CA HIS A 21 -3.66 10.22 -1.49
C HIS A 21 -3.49 11.05 -2.77
N GLN A 22 -2.22 11.23 -3.19
CA GLN A 22 -1.90 12.10 -4.31
C GLN A 22 -1.74 11.38 -5.66
N GLN A 23 -1.65 10.05 -5.65
CA GLN A 23 -1.31 9.29 -6.86
C GLN A 23 -2.49 9.05 -7.81
N THR A 24 -3.73 9.14 -7.36
CA THR A 24 -4.96 8.90 -8.17
C THR A 24 -4.85 7.63 -9.04
N PRO A 25 -4.72 6.44 -8.44
CA PRO A 25 -4.42 5.24 -9.22
C PRO A 25 -5.58 4.75 -10.08
N PHE A 26 -6.83 4.97 -9.66
CA PHE A 26 -8.02 4.42 -10.32
C PHE A 26 -8.78 5.46 -11.13
N VAL A 27 -9.39 5.05 -12.25
CA VAL A 27 -10.35 5.87 -12.99
C VAL A 27 -11.72 5.94 -12.31
N ASP A 28 -12.05 4.93 -11.52
CA ASP A 28 -13.17 4.91 -10.58
C ASP A 28 -12.66 5.36 -9.21
N ALA A 29 -12.87 6.61 -8.87
CA ALA A 29 -12.41 7.20 -7.62
C ALA A 29 -13.04 6.54 -6.38
N PHE A 30 -14.21 5.89 -6.52
CA PHE A 30 -14.85 5.20 -5.41
C PHE A 30 -14.03 4.03 -4.88
N LYS A 31 -13.12 3.48 -5.70
CA LYS A 31 -12.14 2.45 -5.26
C LYS A 31 -11.12 2.94 -4.23
N SER A 32 -10.98 4.26 -4.07
CA SER A 32 -10.13 4.87 -3.05
C SER A 32 -10.93 5.52 -1.92
N SER A 33 -12.26 5.37 -1.91
CA SER A 33 -13.11 6.02 -0.93
C SER A 33 -12.93 5.43 0.48
N ARG A 34 -13.19 6.25 1.49
CA ARG A 34 -13.17 5.85 2.90
C ARG A 34 -14.32 4.90 3.21
N GLU A 35 -14.18 4.10 4.25
CA GLU A 35 -15.27 3.25 4.76
C GLU A 35 -16.49 4.09 5.14
N TRP A 36 -17.69 3.45 5.07
CA TRP A 36 -18.94 4.12 5.33
C TRP A 36 -18.98 4.71 6.73
N VAL A 37 -19.26 6.00 6.83
CA VAL A 37 -19.52 6.71 8.07
C VAL A 37 -21.02 6.82 8.26
N SER A 38 -21.51 6.34 9.40
CA SER A 38 -22.93 6.38 9.74
C SER A 38 -23.29 7.63 10.53
N HIS A 39 -24.40 8.22 10.19
CA HIS A 39 -24.96 9.42 10.81
C HIS A 39 -26.42 9.24 11.23
N GLN A 40 -26.89 10.10 12.12
CA GLN A 40 -28.30 10.20 12.50
C GLN A 40 -28.75 11.67 12.64
N ALA A 41 -30.03 11.94 12.43
CA ALA A 41 -30.56 13.30 12.37
C ALA A 41 -30.54 14.04 13.70
N SER A 42 -30.69 13.35 14.84
CA SER A 42 -30.76 13.99 16.16
C SER A 42 -30.36 13.04 17.30
N PRO A 43 -29.46 13.48 18.18
CA PRO A 43 -28.58 14.65 17.99
C PRO A 43 -27.54 14.41 16.90
N PHE A 44 -27.36 15.37 16.00
CA PHE A 44 -26.36 15.23 14.94
C PHE A 44 -24.96 15.37 15.50
N SER A 45 -24.10 14.39 15.19
CA SER A 45 -22.66 14.47 15.29
C SER A 45 -22.06 13.57 14.23
N TRP A 46 -20.87 13.92 13.73
CA TRP A 46 -20.21 13.15 12.70
C TRP A 46 -19.89 11.72 13.19
N GLY A 47 -20.32 10.72 12.43
CA GLY A 47 -19.97 9.32 12.71
C GLY A 47 -20.67 8.70 13.94
N THR A 48 -21.73 9.29 14.45
CA THR A 48 -22.44 8.80 15.65
C THR A 48 -23.75 8.08 15.36
N GLY A 49 -24.01 7.76 14.09
CA GLY A 49 -25.17 6.96 13.70
C GLY A 49 -25.06 5.49 14.11
N PRO A 50 -26.15 4.74 14.00
CA PRO A 50 -26.15 3.28 14.23
C PRO A 50 -25.15 2.58 13.29
N ALA A 51 -24.70 1.36 13.67
CA ALA A 51 -23.82 0.56 12.81
C ALA A 51 -24.43 0.36 11.41
N VAL A 52 -23.58 0.44 10.39
CA VAL A 52 -24.00 0.20 9.01
C VAL A 52 -24.13 -1.32 8.81
N ILE A 53 -25.28 -1.77 8.32
CA ILE A 53 -25.50 -3.16 7.93
C ILE A 53 -25.04 -3.30 6.48
N THR A 54 -23.97 -4.08 6.25
CA THR A 54 -23.39 -4.29 4.93
C THR A 54 -23.44 -5.76 4.52
N ASP A 55 -23.32 -6.01 3.21
CA ASP A 55 -23.00 -7.33 2.68
C ASP A 55 -21.51 -7.68 2.85
N GLU A 56 -21.10 -8.82 2.29
CA GLU A 56 -19.71 -9.32 2.32
C GLU A 56 -18.71 -8.44 1.53
N TYR A 57 -19.19 -7.55 0.67
CA TYR A 57 -18.39 -6.60 -0.13
C TYR A 57 -18.42 -5.17 0.43
N GLY A 58 -19.11 -4.98 1.56
CA GLY A 58 -19.21 -3.71 2.26
C GLY A 58 -20.30 -2.77 1.72
N TRP A 59 -21.22 -3.22 0.87
CA TRP A 59 -22.34 -2.41 0.41
C TRP A 59 -23.44 -2.28 1.43
N PRO A 60 -23.95 -1.07 1.75
CA PRO A 60 -25.04 -0.88 2.70
C PRO A 60 -26.34 -1.58 2.24
N GLN A 61 -26.90 -2.44 3.07
CA GLN A 61 -28.08 -3.22 2.76
C GLN A 61 -29.39 -2.59 3.24
N SER A 62 -29.32 -1.82 4.32
CA SER A 62 -30.48 -1.13 4.90
C SER A 62 -30.06 0.02 5.78
N LEU A 63 -30.97 0.98 5.99
CA LEU A 63 -30.81 2.09 6.92
C LEU A 63 -31.91 2.05 7.98
N GLN A 64 -31.56 2.45 9.20
CA GLN A 64 -32.54 2.66 10.27
C GLN A 64 -33.25 4.00 10.08
N SER A 65 -34.37 4.20 10.81
CA SER A 65 -35.08 5.47 10.79
C SER A 65 -34.16 6.63 11.18
N ASN A 66 -34.17 7.69 10.38
CA ASN A 66 -33.31 8.88 10.54
C ASN A 66 -31.79 8.61 10.44
N GLN A 67 -31.38 7.47 9.91
CA GLN A 67 -29.99 7.15 9.59
C GLN A 67 -29.68 7.52 8.15
N TRP A 68 -28.46 7.96 7.88
CA TRP A 68 -27.85 7.96 6.56
C TRP A 68 -26.38 7.57 6.66
N VAL A 69 -25.79 7.18 5.55
CA VAL A 69 -24.38 6.82 5.47
C VAL A 69 -23.67 7.64 4.41
N GLU A 70 -22.39 7.95 4.65
CA GLU A 70 -21.54 8.66 3.72
C GLU A 70 -20.21 7.93 3.54
N SER A 71 -19.72 7.88 2.29
CA SER A 71 -18.36 7.49 1.98
C SER A 71 -17.63 8.68 1.36
N ILE A 72 -16.45 9.02 1.93
CA ILE A 72 -15.63 10.14 1.46
C ILE A 72 -14.83 9.65 0.26
N VAL A 73 -15.00 10.32 -0.88
CA VAL A 73 -14.31 10.00 -2.13
C VAL A 73 -13.03 10.82 -2.29
N PHE A 74 -13.08 12.11 -1.92
CA PHE A 74 -11.93 13.01 -1.88
C PHE A 74 -11.94 13.79 -0.56
N ALA A 75 -10.76 13.95 0.03
CA ALA A 75 -10.56 14.74 1.24
C ALA A 75 -9.39 15.72 1.09
N ASP A 76 -9.50 16.88 1.73
CA ASP A 76 -8.45 17.85 2.04
C ASP A 76 -7.50 18.18 0.87
N GLY A 77 -8.09 18.66 -0.23
CA GLY A 77 -7.29 19.22 -1.32
C GLY A 77 -6.43 18.20 -2.04
N SER A 78 -6.92 16.99 -2.21
CA SER A 78 -6.27 15.99 -3.07
C SER A 78 -5.95 16.65 -4.43
N PRO A 79 -4.73 17.17 -4.66
CA PRO A 79 -4.45 18.14 -5.72
C PRO A 79 -4.50 17.53 -7.12
N ASN A 80 -4.67 16.21 -7.22
CA ASN A 80 -4.58 15.46 -8.47
C ASN A 80 -5.95 15.04 -9.04
N TYR A 81 -7.04 15.30 -8.32
CA TYR A 81 -8.38 15.08 -8.86
C TYR A 81 -8.82 16.29 -9.67
N PRO A 82 -9.18 16.11 -10.97
CA PRO A 82 -9.52 17.22 -11.84
C PRO A 82 -10.92 17.76 -11.56
N ASP A 83 -11.11 19.07 -11.71
CA ASP A 83 -12.42 19.65 -11.89
C ASP A 83 -13.06 19.13 -13.17
N GLY A 84 -14.40 19.04 -13.22
CA GLY A 84 -15.11 18.71 -14.43
C GLY A 84 -16.32 17.79 -14.26
N ILE A 85 -16.62 17.06 -15.34
CA ILE A 85 -17.84 16.25 -15.41
C ILE A 85 -17.55 14.85 -14.89
N TYR A 86 -18.14 14.52 -13.73
CA TYR A 86 -18.12 13.21 -13.12
C TYR A 86 -19.40 12.44 -13.41
N ASN A 87 -19.28 11.13 -13.55
CA ASN A 87 -20.42 10.24 -13.68
C ASN A 87 -20.43 9.27 -12.49
N ILE A 88 -21.52 9.29 -11.74
CA ILE A 88 -21.77 8.39 -10.61
C ILE A 88 -22.78 7.37 -11.10
N ARG A 89 -22.39 6.10 -11.06
CA ARG A 89 -23.24 4.98 -11.45
C ARG A 89 -23.41 4.02 -10.27
N TYR A 90 -24.61 3.45 -10.15
CA TYR A 90 -24.93 2.50 -9.09
C TYR A 90 -26.08 1.61 -9.50
N ASP A 91 -26.17 0.44 -8.87
CA ASP A 91 -27.30 -0.48 -8.98
C ASP A 91 -28.20 -0.35 -7.73
N GLY A 92 -29.42 -0.86 -7.80
CA GLY A 92 -30.38 -0.81 -6.68
C GLY A 92 -31.39 0.35 -6.77
N ILE A 93 -32.23 0.49 -5.75
CA ILE A 93 -33.27 1.52 -5.66
C ILE A 93 -33.17 2.21 -4.30
N GLY A 94 -33.05 3.53 -4.33
CA GLY A 94 -32.91 4.38 -3.15
C GLY A 94 -32.45 5.77 -3.49
N THR A 95 -32.04 6.55 -2.50
CA THR A 95 -31.59 7.93 -2.67
C THR A 95 -30.08 8.02 -2.48
N VAL A 96 -29.37 8.31 -3.57
CA VAL A 96 -27.92 8.52 -3.62
C VAL A 96 -27.65 9.98 -3.96
N GLU A 97 -26.86 10.66 -3.15
CA GLU A 97 -26.58 12.09 -3.24
C GLU A 97 -25.07 12.36 -3.23
N PRO A 98 -24.52 13.00 -4.29
CA PRO A 98 -23.17 13.55 -4.23
C PRO A 98 -23.18 14.86 -3.45
N ILE A 99 -22.24 15.02 -2.51
CA ILE A 99 -22.11 16.20 -1.67
C ILE A 99 -20.69 16.78 -1.81
N ALA A 100 -20.59 18.09 -2.10
CA ALA A 100 -19.35 18.83 -2.04
C ALA A 100 -19.37 19.77 -0.84
N GLY A 101 -18.39 19.64 0.06
CA GLY A 101 -18.22 20.49 1.23
C GLY A 101 -17.04 21.43 1.12
N GLY A 102 -16.84 22.27 2.16
CA GLY A 102 -15.76 23.25 2.17
C GLY A 102 -15.89 24.28 1.05
N ASN A 103 -14.83 24.52 0.31
CA ASN A 103 -14.81 25.44 -0.85
C ASN A 103 -15.16 24.73 -2.18
N GLY A 104 -15.52 23.43 -2.15
CA GLY A 104 -16.00 22.72 -3.34
C GLY A 104 -17.42 23.13 -3.73
N SER A 105 -17.76 22.87 -4.98
CA SER A 105 -19.12 23.05 -5.48
C SER A 105 -19.49 22.01 -6.52
N LEU A 106 -20.76 21.67 -6.61
CA LEU A 106 -21.26 20.79 -7.66
C LEU A 106 -22.57 21.29 -8.24
N THR A 107 -22.80 20.97 -9.51
CA THR A 107 -24.07 21.17 -10.19
C THR A 107 -24.51 19.83 -10.78
N ILE A 108 -25.73 19.39 -10.46
CA ILE A 108 -26.31 18.20 -11.06
C ILE A 108 -26.72 18.53 -12.49
N LEU A 109 -26.13 17.86 -13.46
CA LEU A 109 -26.43 18.03 -14.89
C LEU A 109 -27.51 17.06 -15.37
N GLN A 110 -27.55 15.87 -14.76
CA GLN A 110 -28.50 14.81 -15.04
C GLN A 110 -28.64 13.92 -13.80
N GLN A 111 -29.88 13.52 -13.50
CA GLN A 111 -30.14 12.54 -12.45
C GLN A 111 -31.25 11.60 -12.90
N SER A 112 -30.98 10.32 -12.83
CA SER A 112 -31.92 9.22 -13.05
C SER A 112 -31.57 8.06 -12.17
N GLN A 113 -32.45 7.08 -12.05
CA GLN A 113 -32.15 5.84 -11.33
C GLN A 113 -30.84 5.21 -11.88
N GLY A 114 -29.90 4.94 -11.00
CA GLY A 114 -28.63 4.31 -11.33
C GLY A 114 -27.59 5.22 -12.01
N HIS A 115 -27.90 6.51 -12.27
CA HIS A 115 -26.96 7.43 -12.91
C HIS A 115 -27.16 8.87 -12.49
N ILE A 116 -26.10 9.48 -11.94
CA ILE A 116 -26.03 10.91 -11.64
C ILE A 116 -24.81 11.47 -12.37
N LYS A 117 -25.03 12.55 -13.15
CA LYS A 117 -23.97 13.29 -13.82
C LYS A 117 -23.85 14.66 -13.18
N ILE A 118 -22.66 15.02 -12.76
CA ILE A 118 -22.39 16.29 -12.08
C ILE A 118 -21.25 17.03 -12.78
N ASN A 119 -21.28 18.37 -12.67
CA ASN A 119 -20.07 19.18 -12.85
C ASN A 119 -19.55 19.51 -11.44
N LEU A 120 -18.36 19.00 -11.11
CA LEU A 120 -17.72 19.12 -9.79
C LEU A 120 -16.54 20.07 -9.89
N GLN A 121 -16.49 21.06 -9.01
CA GLN A 121 -15.29 21.78 -8.62
C GLN A 121 -14.76 21.07 -7.36
N VAL A 122 -13.64 20.39 -7.47
CA VAL A 122 -13.07 19.58 -6.40
C VAL A 122 -12.67 20.48 -5.23
N PRO A 123 -13.10 20.19 -3.99
CA PRO A 123 -12.73 20.99 -2.84
C PRO A 123 -11.21 20.90 -2.57
N SER A 124 -10.56 22.05 -2.48
CA SER A 124 -9.17 22.13 -1.99
C SER A 124 -9.09 22.22 -0.45
N ASP A 125 -10.23 22.46 0.19
CA ASP A 125 -10.45 22.44 1.63
C ASP A 125 -11.86 21.90 1.86
N GLY A 126 -11.96 20.66 2.33
CA GLY A 126 -13.23 19.98 2.55
C GLY A 126 -13.31 18.60 1.89
N LEU A 127 -14.52 18.12 1.73
CA LEU A 127 -14.79 16.74 1.34
C LEU A 127 -15.70 16.69 0.11
N PHE A 128 -15.48 15.70 -0.76
CA PHE A 128 -16.48 15.21 -1.69
C PHE A 128 -16.93 13.82 -1.26
N THR A 129 -18.24 13.65 -1.01
CA THR A 129 -18.80 12.40 -0.47
C THR A 129 -19.93 11.88 -1.35
N ILE A 130 -20.18 10.59 -1.26
CA ILE A 130 -21.40 9.94 -1.70
C ILE A 130 -22.21 9.58 -0.47
N ARG A 131 -23.42 10.14 -0.38
CA ARG A 131 -24.39 9.92 0.71
C ARG A 131 -25.50 9.00 0.23
N ILE A 132 -25.95 8.09 1.09
CA ILE A 132 -27.16 7.28 0.89
C ILE A 132 -28.12 7.61 2.04
N THR A 133 -29.32 8.09 1.70
CA THR A 133 -30.34 8.52 2.67
C THR A 133 -31.57 7.62 2.67
N ASP A 134 -31.72 6.77 1.65
CA ASP A 134 -32.81 5.78 1.57
C ASP A 134 -32.35 4.57 0.77
N ILE A 135 -32.75 3.37 1.20
CA ILE A 135 -32.50 2.10 0.54
C ILE A 135 -33.81 1.33 0.45
N VAL A 136 -34.39 1.25 -0.75
CA VAL A 136 -35.56 0.43 -1.08
C VAL A 136 -35.13 -0.95 -1.57
N GLN A 137 -34.07 -0.99 -2.37
CA GLN A 137 -33.30 -2.19 -2.75
C GLN A 137 -31.82 -1.89 -2.53
N PRO A 138 -31.00 -2.86 -2.14
CA PRO A 138 -29.58 -2.63 -1.87
C PRO A 138 -28.89 -1.78 -2.92
N ILE A 139 -28.17 -0.76 -2.47
CA ILE A 139 -27.39 0.12 -3.33
C ILE A 139 -25.99 -0.46 -3.44
N GLU A 140 -25.64 -0.92 -4.62
CA GLU A 140 -24.40 -1.63 -4.91
C GLU A 140 -23.70 -1.08 -6.14
N ASN A 141 -22.48 -1.52 -6.39
CA ASN A 141 -21.71 -1.16 -7.58
C ASN A 141 -21.62 0.36 -7.82
N ILE A 142 -21.53 1.14 -6.74
CA ILE A 142 -21.30 2.58 -6.88
C ILE A 142 -19.91 2.77 -7.49
N ARG A 143 -19.87 3.60 -8.54
CA ARG A 143 -18.64 4.02 -9.22
C ARG A 143 -18.69 5.52 -9.43
N VAL A 144 -17.57 6.17 -9.13
CA VAL A 144 -17.40 7.61 -9.34
C VAL A 144 -16.32 7.79 -10.40
N TYR A 145 -16.75 7.84 -11.65
CA TYR A 145 -15.83 7.98 -12.78
C TYR A 145 -15.30 9.41 -12.89
N LEU A 146 -13.98 9.50 -12.95
CA LEU A 146 -13.27 10.74 -13.25
C LEU A 146 -13.66 11.30 -14.62
N PRO A 147 -13.48 12.63 -14.86
CA PRO A 147 -13.79 13.26 -16.13
C PRO A 147 -13.14 12.52 -17.31
N GLY A 148 -13.97 12.19 -18.32
CA GLY A 148 -13.55 11.47 -19.52
C GLY A 148 -13.50 9.94 -19.42
N PHE A 149 -13.86 9.35 -18.26
CA PHE A 149 -13.79 7.89 -18.06
C PHE A 149 -15.14 7.20 -17.85
N ASP A 150 -16.26 7.84 -18.12
CA ASP A 150 -17.58 7.22 -17.96
C ASP A 150 -17.67 5.88 -18.72
N ASN A 151 -18.13 4.84 -18.01
CA ASN A 151 -18.20 3.46 -18.52
C ASN A 151 -16.86 2.90 -19.06
N SER A 152 -15.73 3.43 -18.63
CA SER A 152 -14.43 2.93 -19.03
C SER A 152 -14.20 1.51 -18.47
N SER A 153 -13.65 0.63 -19.30
CA SER A 153 -13.11 -0.66 -18.84
C SER A 153 -11.73 -0.54 -18.21
N ARG A 154 -11.15 0.65 -18.18
CA ARG A 154 -9.86 0.90 -17.55
C ARG A 154 -9.99 0.89 -16.03
N ILE A 155 -9.08 0.21 -15.37
CA ILE A 155 -8.96 0.22 -13.90
C ILE A 155 -8.11 1.42 -13.49
N PHE A 156 -6.90 1.53 -14.06
CA PHE A 156 -5.92 2.53 -13.65
C PHE A 156 -5.96 3.80 -14.49
N HIS A 157 -5.71 4.92 -13.84
CA HIS A 157 -5.65 6.23 -14.50
C HIS A 157 -4.39 6.32 -15.39
N PRO A 158 -4.49 6.81 -16.64
CA PRO A 158 -3.34 6.86 -17.55
C PRO A 158 -2.16 7.69 -17.04
N ASN A 159 -2.42 8.77 -16.29
CA ASN A 159 -1.33 9.58 -15.72
C ASN A 159 -0.57 8.81 -14.63
N PHE A 160 -1.29 8.04 -13.80
CA PHE A 160 -0.69 7.16 -12.82
C PHE A 160 0.19 6.09 -13.49
N LEU A 161 -0.32 5.43 -14.54
CA LEU A 161 0.50 4.46 -15.29
C LEU A 161 1.78 5.11 -15.85
N ARG A 162 1.68 6.31 -16.45
CA ARG A 162 2.85 7.03 -16.98
C ARG A 162 3.86 7.45 -15.91
N SER A 163 3.41 7.78 -14.70
CA SER A 163 4.32 8.11 -13.60
C SER A 163 5.23 6.94 -13.20
N LEU A 164 4.84 5.72 -13.55
CA LEU A 164 5.60 4.50 -13.29
C LEU A 164 6.61 4.17 -14.39
N ASP A 165 6.58 4.85 -15.55
CA ASP A 165 7.47 4.54 -16.67
C ASP A 165 8.98 4.49 -16.30
N PRO A 166 9.51 5.40 -15.44
CA PRO A 166 10.92 5.39 -15.09
C PRO A 166 11.40 4.20 -14.27
N PHE A 167 10.49 3.40 -13.71
CA PHE A 167 10.80 2.37 -12.74
C PHE A 167 10.74 0.97 -13.37
N ASP A 168 11.52 0.03 -12.84
CA ASP A 168 11.55 -1.37 -13.26
C ASP A 168 10.74 -2.27 -12.32
N THR A 169 10.59 -1.86 -11.07
CA THR A 169 9.95 -2.66 -10.01
C THR A 169 8.99 -1.79 -9.20
N ILE A 170 7.83 -2.33 -8.87
CA ILE A 170 6.84 -1.70 -8.00
C ILE A 170 6.79 -2.45 -6.69
N ARG A 171 7.08 -1.76 -5.57
CA ARG A 171 6.94 -2.31 -4.22
C ARG A 171 5.60 -1.92 -3.63
N PHE A 172 4.87 -2.91 -3.14
CA PHE A 172 3.49 -2.80 -2.68
C PHE A 172 3.33 -2.76 -1.16
N MET A 173 4.37 -2.38 -0.41
CA MET A 173 4.32 -2.34 1.05
C MET A 173 3.14 -1.52 1.58
N ASN A 174 2.95 -0.29 1.08
CA ASN A 174 1.84 0.56 1.49
C ASN A 174 0.49 0.13 0.91
N TRP A 175 0.45 -0.34 -0.36
CA TRP A 175 -0.79 -0.89 -0.92
C TRP A 175 -1.25 -2.12 -0.13
N GLY A 176 -0.33 -2.96 0.32
CA GLY A 176 -0.62 -4.12 1.15
C GLY A 176 -0.95 -3.80 2.61
N ARG A 177 -0.84 -2.52 3.04
CA ARG A 177 -0.96 -2.14 4.46
C ARG A 177 -0.14 -3.07 5.34
N THR A 178 1.13 -3.28 4.94
CA THR A 178 2.00 -4.29 5.55
C THR A 178 2.36 -3.94 6.99
N ASN A 179 2.59 -2.64 7.29
CA ASN A 179 2.81 -2.20 8.66
C ASN A 179 1.51 -2.34 9.47
N ASP A 180 1.63 -2.94 10.64
CA ASP A 180 0.55 -3.13 11.60
C ASP A 180 -0.67 -3.89 11.03
N SER A 181 -0.45 -4.71 9.99
CA SER A 181 -1.51 -5.41 9.26
C SER A 181 -2.33 -6.33 10.16
N PRO A 182 -3.67 -6.27 10.14
CA PRO A 182 -4.53 -7.17 10.89
C PRO A 182 -4.76 -8.51 10.18
N VAL A 183 -4.22 -8.71 8.98
CA VAL A 183 -4.50 -9.89 8.14
C VAL A 183 -3.78 -11.13 8.66
N ILE A 184 -4.56 -12.20 8.92
CA ILE A 184 -4.08 -13.51 9.35
C ILE A 184 -4.32 -14.55 8.26
N ASN A 185 -5.55 -14.70 7.81
CA ASN A 185 -5.91 -15.70 6.79
C ASN A 185 -6.36 -15.02 5.50
N TRP A 186 -6.47 -15.80 4.43
CA TRP A 186 -6.81 -15.27 3.10
C TRP A 186 -8.14 -14.51 3.06
N TYR A 187 -9.11 -14.91 3.86
CA TYR A 187 -10.45 -14.30 3.88
C TYR A 187 -10.50 -13.01 4.72
N ASP A 188 -9.47 -12.74 5.53
CA ASP A 188 -9.32 -11.46 6.21
C ASP A 188 -8.90 -10.34 5.24
N ALA A 189 -8.21 -10.68 4.14
CA ALA A 189 -7.76 -9.70 3.16
C ALA A 189 -8.95 -8.99 2.50
N THR A 190 -8.73 -7.76 2.05
CA THR A 190 -9.72 -7.03 1.25
C THR A 190 -10.12 -7.88 0.03
N ASN A 191 -11.40 -8.07 -0.21
CA ASN A 191 -11.88 -8.81 -1.37
C ASN A 191 -11.72 -7.95 -2.64
N PHE A 192 -11.48 -8.60 -3.79
CA PHE A 192 -11.40 -7.92 -5.07
C PHE A 192 -12.66 -7.11 -5.42
N TYR A 193 -13.83 -7.61 -5.02
CA TYR A 193 -15.14 -6.99 -5.26
C TYR A 193 -15.54 -5.97 -4.19
N ASN A 194 -14.75 -5.77 -3.12
CA ASN A 194 -15.04 -4.73 -2.15
C ASN A 194 -15.25 -3.39 -2.84
N TYR A 195 -16.22 -2.64 -2.33
CA TYR A 195 -16.56 -1.33 -2.88
C TYR A 195 -15.38 -0.36 -2.89
N THR A 196 -14.51 -0.45 -1.89
CA THR A 196 -13.26 0.29 -1.79
C THR A 196 -12.05 -0.63 -1.60
N GLN A 197 -10.89 -0.16 -2.03
CA GLN A 197 -9.60 -0.78 -1.76
C GLN A 197 -8.80 0.01 -0.69
N ALA A 198 -9.36 1.10 -0.16
CA ALA A 198 -8.77 1.93 0.89
C ALA A 198 -9.12 1.41 2.29
N THR A 199 -8.86 0.13 2.54
CA THR A 199 -9.14 -0.52 3.82
C THR A 199 -7.86 -0.65 4.66
N GLU A 200 -8.01 -0.91 5.96
CA GLU A 200 -6.88 -1.24 6.85
C GLU A 200 -6.18 -2.56 6.47
N ARG A 201 -6.83 -3.39 5.65
CA ARG A 201 -6.32 -4.69 5.18
C ARG A 201 -5.58 -4.58 3.84
N GLY A 202 -5.52 -3.36 3.28
CA GLY A 202 -4.83 -3.05 2.04
C GLY A 202 -5.60 -3.39 0.77
N VAL A 203 -4.95 -3.20 -0.36
CA VAL A 203 -5.47 -3.48 -1.70
C VAL A 203 -5.39 -4.98 -2.00
N HIS A 204 -6.42 -5.53 -2.63
CA HIS A 204 -6.41 -6.94 -3.05
C HIS A 204 -5.25 -7.22 -4.03
N PRO A 205 -4.50 -8.32 -3.88
CA PRO A 205 -3.30 -8.62 -4.69
C PRO A 205 -3.54 -8.67 -6.21
N LEU A 206 -4.75 -8.97 -6.68
CA LEU A 206 -5.05 -8.93 -8.13
C LEU A 206 -4.91 -7.54 -8.74
N TYR A 207 -5.21 -6.45 -8.01
CA TYR A 207 -4.95 -5.09 -8.50
C TYR A 207 -3.45 -4.81 -8.62
N MET A 208 -2.65 -5.33 -7.69
CA MET A 208 -1.19 -5.21 -7.73
C MET A 208 -0.61 -5.97 -8.94
N ILE A 209 -1.08 -7.19 -9.17
CA ILE A 209 -0.70 -8.04 -10.30
C ILE A 209 -1.11 -7.39 -11.63
N ASP A 210 -2.36 -6.91 -11.75
CA ASP A 210 -2.84 -6.24 -12.97
C ASP A 210 -2.04 -4.98 -13.28
N LEU A 211 -1.65 -4.22 -12.24
CA LEU A 211 -0.77 -3.06 -12.41
C LEU A 211 0.60 -3.46 -12.96
N CYS A 212 1.22 -4.50 -12.41
CA CYS A 212 2.50 -5.02 -12.90
C CYS A 212 2.40 -5.51 -14.35
N ASN A 213 1.36 -6.27 -14.68
CA ASN A 213 1.12 -6.76 -16.04
C ASN A 213 0.95 -5.61 -17.04
N LYS A 214 0.12 -4.60 -16.70
CA LYS A 214 -0.13 -3.43 -17.57
C LYS A 214 1.10 -2.55 -17.78
N THR A 215 1.91 -2.39 -16.76
CA THR A 215 3.10 -1.55 -16.83
C THR A 215 4.36 -2.30 -17.24
N ARG A 216 4.31 -3.64 -17.30
CA ARG A 216 5.46 -4.52 -17.54
C ARG A 216 6.56 -4.32 -16.50
N LYS A 217 6.18 -4.16 -15.22
CA LYS A 217 7.10 -3.95 -14.10
C LYS A 217 7.14 -5.18 -13.20
N ASN A 218 8.29 -5.44 -12.59
CA ASN A 218 8.44 -6.47 -11.59
C ASN A 218 7.61 -6.15 -10.34
N MET A 219 7.17 -7.17 -9.63
CA MET A 219 6.35 -7.08 -8.45
C MET A 219 7.18 -7.32 -7.20
N TRP A 220 7.24 -6.35 -6.27
CA TRP A 220 7.79 -6.58 -4.94
C TRP A 220 6.63 -6.59 -3.93
N ILE A 221 6.33 -7.77 -3.40
CA ILE A 221 5.23 -7.97 -2.47
C ILE A 221 5.74 -8.25 -1.06
N CYS A 222 5.09 -7.64 -0.07
CA CYS A 222 5.36 -7.82 1.35
C CYS A 222 4.22 -8.63 1.97
N VAL A 223 4.53 -9.79 2.55
CA VAL A 223 3.55 -10.67 3.19
C VAL A 223 3.20 -10.15 4.58
N PRO A 224 1.93 -10.01 4.99
CA PRO A 224 1.56 -9.58 6.33
C PRO A 224 2.22 -10.42 7.43
N HIS A 225 2.61 -9.79 8.53
CA HIS A 225 3.40 -10.45 9.59
C HIS A 225 2.66 -11.59 10.31
N MET A 226 1.33 -11.53 10.41
CA MET A 226 0.51 -12.58 11.00
C MET A 226 -0.03 -13.59 9.98
N ALA A 227 0.28 -13.40 8.68
CA ALA A 227 -0.26 -14.27 7.63
C ALA A 227 0.03 -15.75 7.91
N ASP A 228 -1.03 -16.57 7.87
CA ASP A 228 -0.93 -18.01 8.02
C ASP A 228 -0.34 -18.68 6.76
N ASP A 229 -0.06 -19.96 6.86
CA ASP A 229 0.57 -20.71 5.79
C ASP A 229 -0.31 -20.80 4.54
N LEU A 230 -1.64 -20.89 4.73
CA LEU A 230 -2.60 -20.93 3.61
C LEU A 230 -2.66 -19.59 2.88
N TYR A 231 -2.59 -18.47 3.60
CA TYR A 231 -2.49 -17.15 2.98
C TYR A 231 -1.28 -17.08 2.04
N VAL A 232 -0.11 -17.49 2.53
CA VAL A 232 1.13 -17.45 1.74
C VAL A 232 1.04 -18.34 0.50
N GLN A 233 0.48 -19.53 0.66
CA GLN A 233 0.28 -20.47 -0.45
C GLN A 233 -0.70 -19.92 -1.50
N TYR A 234 -1.84 -19.37 -1.09
CA TYR A 234 -2.81 -18.77 -2.00
C TYR A 234 -2.24 -17.56 -2.73
N LEU A 235 -1.45 -16.74 -2.05
CA LEU A 235 -0.74 -15.62 -2.69
C LEU A 235 0.24 -16.12 -3.76
N GLY A 236 1.00 -17.17 -3.46
CA GLY A 236 1.90 -17.81 -4.43
C GLY A 236 1.15 -18.38 -5.65
N LEU A 237 0.02 -19.04 -5.40
CA LEU A 237 -0.83 -19.56 -6.48
C LEU A 237 -1.43 -18.44 -7.32
N LEU A 238 -1.93 -17.37 -6.69
CA LEU A 238 -2.50 -16.21 -7.38
C LEU A 238 -1.45 -15.54 -8.29
N CYS A 239 -0.25 -15.30 -7.77
CA CYS A 239 0.86 -14.78 -8.57
C CYS A 239 1.22 -15.74 -9.72
N ARG A 240 1.18 -17.05 -9.48
CA ARG A 240 1.44 -18.06 -10.51
C ARG A 240 0.45 -18.00 -11.66
N ILE A 241 -0.84 -17.81 -11.35
CA ILE A 241 -1.93 -17.86 -12.34
C ILE A 241 -2.05 -16.52 -13.09
N ALA A 242 -1.93 -15.40 -12.37
CA ALA A 242 -2.34 -14.10 -12.88
C ALA A 242 -1.18 -13.17 -13.29
N LEU A 243 0.02 -13.35 -12.74
CA LEU A 243 1.17 -12.51 -13.12
C LEU A 243 1.79 -13.02 -14.42
N ASP A 244 2.15 -12.10 -15.32
CA ASP A 244 2.85 -12.41 -16.56
C ASP A 244 4.15 -13.21 -16.29
N PRO A 245 4.43 -14.27 -17.07
CA PRO A 245 5.47 -15.25 -16.75
C PRO A 245 6.90 -14.72 -16.79
N ASP A 246 7.14 -13.65 -17.48
CA ASP A 246 8.45 -13.01 -17.62
C ASP A 246 8.74 -11.94 -16.57
N LEU A 247 7.75 -11.57 -15.76
CA LEU A 247 7.95 -10.66 -14.64
C LEU A 247 8.51 -11.38 -13.41
N THR A 248 9.34 -10.66 -12.65
CA THR A 248 9.95 -11.17 -11.42
C THR A 248 9.10 -10.79 -10.21
N VAL A 249 8.91 -11.75 -9.29
CA VAL A 249 8.40 -11.48 -7.95
C VAL A 249 9.57 -11.32 -6.98
N TYR A 250 9.63 -10.18 -6.29
CA TYR A 250 10.44 -9.98 -5.10
C TYR A 250 9.53 -10.26 -3.89
N LEU A 251 9.87 -11.28 -3.12
CA LEU A 251 9.07 -11.75 -1.98
C LEU A 251 9.75 -11.38 -0.68
N GLU A 252 9.10 -10.55 0.13
CA GLU A 252 9.54 -10.10 1.44
C GLU A 252 8.53 -10.51 2.51
N TYR A 253 8.98 -11.01 3.66
CA TYR A 253 8.12 -11.23 4.81
C TYR A 253 8.02 -9.94 5.63
N SER A 254 6.82 -9.36 5.68
CA SER A 254 6.49 -8.13 6.39
C SER A 254 7.30 -6.91 5.92
N ASN A 255 7.49 -5.95 6.78
CA ASN A 255 8.30 -4.75 6.58
C ASN A 255 8.97 -4.36 7.90
N GLU A 256 10.26 -4.02 7.86
CA GLU A 256 11.02 -3.48 9.00
C GLU A 256 10.77 -4.20 10.35
N VAL A 257 10.74 -5.52 10.37
CA VAL A 257 10.48 -6.30 11.60
C VAL A 257 11.56 -6.07 12.68
N TRP A 258 12.69 -5.52 12.30
CA TRP A 258 13.74 -5.07 13.22
C TRP A 258 13.38 -3.78 13.97
N ASN A 259 12.36 -3.03 13.53
CA ASN A 259 12.00 -1.71 14.04
C ASN A 259 10.87 -1.82 15.08
N SER A 260 11.23 -1.65 16.35
CA SER A 260 10.33 -1.85 17.50
C SER A 260 9.13 -0.88 17.58
N GLN A 261 9.08 0.15 16.74
CA GLN A 261 7.91 1.04 16.69
C GLN A 261 6.68 0.38 16.05
N PHE A 262 6.85 -0.70 15.27
CA PHE A 262 5.76 -1.38 14.57
C PHE A 262 5.28 -2.62 15.31
N GLN A 263 3.99 -2.97 15.14
CA GLN A 263 3.38 -4.16 15.74
C GLN A 263 4.02 -5.45 15.23
N GLN A 264 4.46 -5.51 13.97
CA GLN A 264 5.16 -6.67 13.42
C GLN A 264 6.45 -7.00 14.17
N ALA A 265 7.16 -6.00 14.67
CA ALA A 265 8.34 -6.24 15.51
C ALA A 265 7.95 -6.81 16.88
N GLN A 266 6.89 -6.28 17.50
CA GLN A 266 6.37 -6.77 18.78
C GLN A 266 5.82 -8.20 18.65
N TYR A 267 5.13 -8.48 17.55
CA TYR A 267 4.67 -9.84 17.22
C TYR A 267 5.84 -10.80 17.09
N ALA A 268 6.86 -10.46 16.32
CA ALA A 268 8.04 -11.28 16.12
C ALA A 268 8.79 -11.54 17.45
N GLN A 269 8.89 -10.52 18.32
CA GLN A 269 9.49 -10.67 19.66
C GLN A 269 8.69 -11.66 20.51
N THR A 270 7.37 -11.56 20.49
CA THR A 270 6.49 -12.48 21.24
C THR A 270 6.64 -13.91 20.74
N GLN A 271 6.61 -14.13 19.43
CA GLN A 271 6.77 -15.45 18.83
C GLN A 271 8.18 -16.03 19.12
N GLY A 272 9.21 -15.21 18.96
CA GLY A 272 10.59 -15.64 19.21
C GLY A 272 10.85 -16.03 20.66
N LEU A 273 10.27 -15.30 21.63
CA LEU A 273 10.32 -15.66 23.05
C LEU A 273 9.55 -16.96 23.33
N ALA A 274 8.36 -17.12 22.76
CA ALA A 274 7.54 -18.32 22.93
C ALA A 274 8.27 -19.58 22.40
N LEU A 275 9.04 -19.44 21.34
CA LEU A 275 9.87 -20.51 20.77
C LEU A 275 11.21 -20.68 21.48
N GLY A 276 11.56 -19.84 22.47
CA GLY A 276 12.81 -19.91 23.19
C GLY A 276 14.06 -19.59 22.34
N LEU A 277 13.91 -18.81 21.28
CA LEU A 277 15.00 -18.53 20.33
C LEU A 277 16.15 -17.72 20.96
N HIS A 278 15.81 -16.80 21.86
CA HIS A 278 16.78 -16.01 22.62
C HIS A 278 16.13 -15.45 23.89
N PRO A 279 16.86 -15.26 25.01
CA PRO A 279 16.29 -14.69 26.25
C PRO A 279 15.92 -13.21 26.15
N GLN A 280 16.55 -12.45 25.25
CA GLN A 280 16.25 -11.04 25.01
C GLN A 280 15.21 -10.92 23.89
N SER A 281 14.07 -10.23 24.13
CA SER A 281 12.93 -10.15 23.22
C SER A 281 13.29 -9.60 21.84
N TRP A 282 14.03 -8.50 21.79
CA TRP A 282 14.42 -7.89 20.53
C TRP A 282 15.27 -8.81 19.66
N HIS A 283 16.19 -9.58 20.26
CA HIS A 283 17.02 -10.56 19.54
C HIS A 283 16.17 -11.77 19.11
N ALA A 284 15.33 -12.29 20.01
CA ALA A 284 14.40 -13.37 19.70
C ALA A 284 13.50 -12.99 18.49
N GLY A 285 13.06 -11.72 18.41
CA GLY A 285 12.29 -11.21 17.31
C GLY A 285 13.03 -11.23 15.97
N TRP A 286 14.31 -10.88 15.93
CA TRP A 286 15.11 -10.97 14.70
C TRP A 286 15.33 -12.41 14.24
N LEU A 287 15.54 -13.33 15.18
CA LEU A 287 15.71 -14.75 14.86
C LEU A 287 14.39 -15.36 14.37
N TYR A 288 13.26 -14.99 14.98
CA TYR A 288 11.94 -15.37 14.48
C TYR A 288 11.67 -14.83 13.08
N TYR A 289 11.98 -13.54 12.83
CA TYR A 289 11.85 -12.95 11.50
C TYR A 289 12.64 -13.76 10.45
N SER A 290 13.87 -14.13 10.77
CA SER A 290 14.72 -14.95 9.91
C SER A 290 14.08 -16.30 9.60
N GLN A 291 13.65 -17.02 10.66
CA GLN A 291 13.00 -18.34 10.54
C GLN A 291 11.69 -18.24 9.71
N ARG A 292 10.80 -17.30 10.07
CA ARG A 292 9.52 -17.15 9.38
C ARG A 292 9.69 -16.71 7.93
N SER A 293 10.69 -15.89 7.63
CA SER A 293 11.02 -15.54 6.24
C SER A 293 11.34 -16.78 5.41
N VAL A 294 12.16 -17.69 5.92
CA VAL A 294 12.49 -18.95 5.19
C VAL A 294 11.24 -19.82 5.00
N GLU A 295 10.38 -19.93 6.02
CA GLU A 295 9.11 -20.65 5.90
C GLU A 295 8.23 -20.03 4.81
N VAL A 296 8.05 -18.70 4.80
CA VAL A 296 7.30 -17.95 3.78
C VAL A 296 7.88 -18.19 2.39
N PHE A 297 9.19 -18.15 2.22
CA PHE A 297 9.85 -18.43 0.93
C PHE A 297 9.51 -19.82 0.42
N ASN A 298 9.56 -20.84 1.28
CA ASN A 298 9.27 -22.22 0.91
C ASN A 298 7.78 -22.41 0.57
N LEU A 299 6.87 -21.89 1.39
CA LEU A 299 5.43 -21.98 1.18
C LEU A 299 5.01 -21.32 -0.12
N PHE A 300 5.44 -20.09 -0.37
CA PHE A 300 5.16 -19.37 -1.60
C PHE A 300 5.72 -20.10 -2.82
N SER A 301 6.99 -20.50 -2.76
CA SER A 301 7.68 -21.17 -3.86
C SER A 301 7.02 -22.50 -4.24
N SER A 302 6.44 -23.22 -3.28
CA SER A 302 5.81 -24.52 -3.48
C SER A 302 4.67 -24.46 -4.51
N LEU A 303 3.86 -23.40 -4.49
CA LEU A 303 2.78 -23.19 -5.45
C LEU A 303 3.19 -22.29 -6.63
N TYR A 304 4.03 -21.29 -6.39
CA TYR A 304 4.49 -20.39 -7.45
C TYR A 304 5.28 -21.11 -8.55
N ASN A 305 6.07 -22.13 -8.19
CA ASN A 305 6.87 -22.92 -9.11
C ASN A 305 6.25 -24.25 -9.51
N GLN A 306 5.03 -24.56 -9.09
CA GLN A 306 4.39 -25.88 -9.27
C GLN A 306 4.32 -26.35 -10.74
N LEU A 307 4.13 -25.42 -11.68
CA LEU A 307 4.02 -25.71 -13.12
C LEU A 307 5.27 -25.28 -13.91
N GLY A 308 6.43 -25.28 -13.29
CA GLY A 308 7.71 -24.84 -13.84
C GLY A 308 8.25 -23.59 -13.16
N THR A 309 9.57 -23.44 -13.21
CA THR A 309 10.28 -22.34 -12.55
C THR A 309 9.83 -20.97 -13.06
N ARG A 310 9.65 -20.04 -12.17
CA ARG A 310 9.35 -18.62 -12.40
C ARG A 310 10.45 -17.74 -11.81
N ASN A 311 10.51 -16.49 -12.25
CA ASN A 311 11.44 -15.51 -11.71
C ASN A 311 10.99 -15.10 -10.30
N LEU A 312 11.74 -15.53 -9.28
CA LEU A 312 11.50 -15.25 -7.87
C LEU A 312 12.79 -14.79 -7.22
N VAL A 313 12.74 -13.66 -6.50
CA VAL A 313 13.82 -13.15 -5.65
C VAL A 313 13.31 -13.16 -4.22
N ARG A 314 13.89 -13.99 -3.36
CA ARG A 314 13.55 -14.11 -1.94
C ARG A 314 14.39 -13.11 -1.15
N VAL A 315 13.72 -12.16 -0.49
CA VAL A 315 14.36 -10.99 0.10
C VAL A 315 14.31 -11.07 1.62
N LEU A 316 15.47 -11.18 2.26
CA LEU A 316 15.63 -10.84 3.67
C LEU A 316 15.89 -9.34 3.79
N ALA A 317 15.36 -8.70 4.83
CA ALA A 317 15.54 -7.27 5.03
C ALA A 317 16.05 -6.93 6.43
N GLY A 318 16.73 -5.79 6.57
CA GLY A 318 17.27 -5.35 7.83
C GLY A 318 17.58 -3.87 7.91
N GLN A 319 18.25 -3.48 9.00
CA GLN A 319 18.51 -2.09 9.33
C GLN A 319 19.77 -1.58 8.61
N SER A 320 19.65 -0.51 7.82
CA SER A 320 20.76 0.06 7.05
C SER A 320 21.96 0.42 7.91
N VAL A 321 21.74 1.06 9.05
CA VAL A 321 22.79 1.59 9.94
C VAL A 321 23.26 0.61 11.01
N ASN A 322 22.81 -0.64 10.98
CA ASN A 322 23.20 -1.66 11.96
C ASN A 322 23.57 -3.00 11.28
N PRO A 323 24.75 -3.10 10.67
CA PRO A 323 25.18 -4.32 9.99
C PRO A 323 25.29 -5.56 10.90
N TRP A 324 25.37 -5.36 12.21
CA TRP A 324 25.39 -6.47 13.15
C TRP A 324 24.01 -7.18 13.23
N VAL A 325 22.93 -6.42 13.33
CA VAL A 325 21.55 -6.98 13.27
C VAL A 325 21.36 -7.77 11.97
N ASN A 326 21.82 -7.21 10.86
CA ASN A 326 21.70 -7.83 9.55
C ASN A 326 22.43 -9.19 9.48
N LYS A 327 23.58 -9.30 10.14
CA LYS A 327 24.27 -10.59 10.27
C LYS A 327 23.48 -11.59 11.11
N GLN A 328 22.87 -11.16 12.23
CA GLN A 328 22.04 -12.06 13.06
C GLN A 328 20.89 -12.65 12.23
N ILE A 329 20.23 -11.80 11.41
CA ILE A 329 19.13 -12.22 10.52
C ILE A 329 19.62 -13.21 9.47
N MET A 330 20.70 -12.88 8.74
CA MET A 330 21.19 -13.74 7.66
C MET A 330 21.75 -15.08 8.17
N ASP A 331 22.44 -15.08 9.31
CA ASP A 331 23.18 -16.24 9.80
C ASP A 331 22.32 -17.23 10.59
N TRP A 332 21.14 -16.80 11.10
CA TRP A 332 20.27 -17.68 11.86
C TRP A 332 19.84 -18.90 11.05
N GLN A 333 20.21 -20.10 11.52
CA GLN A 333 19.94 -21.38 10.85
C GLN A 333 20.34 -21.38 9.36
N ASN A 334 21.31 -20.57 8.97
CA ASN A 334 21.76 -20.35 7.60
C ASN A 334 20.65 -19.81 6.67
N ALA A 335 19.78 -18.91 7.15
CA ALA A 335 18.68 -18.35 6.39
C ALA A 335 19.12 -17.73 5.05
N TYR A 336 20.37 -17.23 4.96
CA TYR A 336 20.95 -16.72 3.73
C TYR A 336 20.97 -17.75 2.58
N GLN A 337 21.01 -19.05 2.87
CA GLN A 337 20.97 -20.10 1.83
C GLN A 337 19.59 -20.24 1.18
N SER A 338 18.55 -19.75 1.85
CA SER A 338 17.17 -19.75 1.36
C SER A 338 16.74 -18.40 0.75
N ALA A 339 17.64 -17.42 0.72
CA ALA A 339 17.40 -16.09 0.16
C ALA A 339 18.27 -15.86 -1.08
N ASP A 340 17.86 -14.88 -1.90
CA ASP A 340 18.57 -14.43 -3.10
C ASP A 340 19.14 -13.02 -2.89
N ALA A 341 18.51 -12.24 -2.02
CA ALA A 341 18.87 -10.86 -1.75
C ALA A 341 18.73 -10.50 -0.27
N PHE A 342 19.51 -9.50 0.14
CA PHE A 342 19.36 -8.79 1.42
C PHE A 342 19.05 -7.31 1.13
N ALA A 343 18.02 -6.75 1.75
CA ALA A 343 17.57 -5.39 1.49
C ALA A 343 17.68 -4.48 2.72
N VAL A 344 17.99 -3.21 2.49
CA VAL A 344 18.06 -2.17 3.52
C VAL A 344 17.40 -0.89 3.02
N ALA A 345 16.86 -0.05 3.93
CA ALA A 345 16.36 1.28 3.62
C ALA A 345 17.46 2.32 3.89
N PRO A 346 18.21 2.80 2.88
CA PRO A 346 19.36 3.66 3.06
C PRO A 346 18.95 5.14 3.13
N TYR A 347 18.05 5.51 4.04
CA TYR A 347 17.60 6.87 4.23
C TYR A 347 18.74 7.85 4.49
N PHE A 348 18.71 9.02 3.89
CA PHE A 348 19.65 10.10 4.11
C PHE A 348 18.93 11.45 4.22
N GLY A 349 19.59 12.45 4.81
CA GLY A 349 19.05 13.80 4.94
C GLY A 349 17.88 13.95 5.91
N GLY A 350 17.55 12.92 6.71
CA GLY A 350 16.38 12.89 7.58
C GLY A 350 16.28 14.01 8.63
N GLY A 351 17.39 14.66 8.96
CA GLY A 351 17.38 15.82 9.87
C GLY A 351 16.82 17.10 9.24
N PHE A 352 16.82 17.24 7.92
CA PHE A 352 16.47 18.50 7.26
C PHE A 352 14.98 18.82 7.28
N GLY A 353 14.11 17.80 7.39
CA GLY A 353 12.66 17.99 7.56
C GLY A 353 12.22 18.30 9.00
N ASN A 354 13.11 18.19 9.97
CA ASN A 354 12.79 18.44 11.37
C ASN A 354 13.17 19.87 11.77
N LEU A 355 12.19 20.76 11.88
CA LEU A 355 12.39 22.17 12.21
C LEU A 355 12.97 22.40 13.62
N ASN A 356 12.86 21.45 14.55
CA ASN A 356 13.48 21.55 15.87
C ASN A 356 14.99 21.36 15.81
N THR A 357 15.48 20.50 14.92
CA THR A 357 16.91 20.22 14.75
C THR A 357 17.54 21.04 13.61
N THR A 358 16.74 21.49 12.65
CA THR A 358 17.19 22.27 11.50
C THR A 358 16.19 23.40 11.16
N PRO A 359 16.02 24.38 12.07
CA PRO A 359 14.98 25.42 11.94
C PRO A 359 15.17 26.31 10.70
N LEU A 360 16.39 26.43 10.17
CA LEU A 360 16.69 27.21 8.97
C LEU A 360 16.53 26.45 7.65
N ALA A 361 16.21 25.16 7.69
CA ALA A 361 16.09 24.32 6.47
C ALA A 361 15.17 24.94 5.40
N PRO A 362 14.01 25.56 5.72
CA PRO A 362 13.17 26.20 4.73
C PRO A 362 13.82 27.38 3.99
N THR A 363 14.90 27.93 4.52
CA THR A 363 15.65 29.04 3.90
C THR A 363 16.82 28.57 3.05
N PHE A 364 17.13 27.28 3.04
CA PHE A 364 18.25 26.73 2.28
C PHE A 364 17.96 26.78 0.78
N SER A 365 18.95 27.20 -0.01
CA SER A 365 18.87 27.02 -1.45
C SER A 365 18.95 25.52 -1.82
N VAL A 366 18.32 25.13 -2.93
CA VAL A 366 18.37 23.73 -3.41
C VAL A 366 19.81 23.22 -3.58
N PRO A 367 20.78 23.98 -4.19
CA PRO A 367 22.16 23.52 -4.27
C PRO A 367 22.81 23.30 -2.90
N TYR A 368 22.53 24.15 -1.93
CA TYR A 368 23.05 23.99 -0.57
C TYR A 368 22.48 22.75 0.11
N LEU A 369 21.16 22.54 0.03
CA LEU A 369 20.50 21.33 0.54
C LEU A 369 21.10 20.06 -0.06
N LEU A 370 21.28 20.03 -1.39
CA LEU A 370 21.89 18.89 -2.07
C LEU A 370 23.34 18.64 -1.62
N SER A 371 24.11 19.71 -1.34
CA SER A 371 25.47 19.55 -0.80
C SER A 371 25.49 18.93 0.58
N LEU A 372 24.52 19.30 1.44
CA LEU A 372 24.35 18.70 2.76
C LEU A 372 23.92 17.22 2.67
N CYS A 373 23.02 16.89 1.75
CA CYS A 373 22.66 15.50 1.47
C CYS A 373 23.89 14.68 1.00
N GLN A 374 24.71 15.23 0.14
CA GLN A 374 25.94 14.57 -0.32
C GLN A 374 26.94 14.34 0.81
N ILE A 375 27.13 15.32 1.70
CA ILE A 375 27.96 15.18 2.90
C ILE A 375 27.42 14.05 3.78
N ASN A 376 26.11 14.03 4.03
CA ASN A 376 25.47 13.01 4.84
C ASN A 376 25.64 11.59 4.26
N LEU A 377 25.45 11.45 2.94
CA LEU A 377 25.69 10.19 2.23
C LEU A 377 27.13 9.70 2.38
N VAL A 378 28.11 10.58 2.17
CA VAL A 378 29.54 10.21 2.21
C VAL A 378 30.00 9.91 3.62
N SER A 379 29.62 10.72 4.61
CA SER A 379 30.13 10.60 5.99
C SER A 379 29.50 9.45 6.78
N ASN A 380 28.21 9.18 6.59
CA ASN A 380 27.47 8.23 7.42
C ASN A 380 27.06 6.98 6.66
N HIS A 381 26.41 7.14 5.49
CA HIS A 381 25.77 6.00 4.82
C HIS A 381 26.74 5.12 4.04
N THR A 382 27.81 5.69 3.45
CA THR A 382 28.77 4.91 2.66
C THR A 382 29.43 3.82 3.48
N VAL A 383 29.75 4.06 4.74
CA VAL A 383 30.39 3.05 5.62
C VAL A 383 29.45 1.88 5.86
N TYR A 384 28.21 2.16 6.26
CA TYR A 384 27.22 1.10 6.53
C TYR A 384 26.82 0.36 5.25
N THR A 385 26.65 1.06 4.13
CA THR A 385 26.33 0.45 2.84
C THR A 385 27.42 -0.53 2.41
N ARG A 386 28.70 -0.13 2.54
CA ARG A 386 29.84 -1.02 2.22
C ARG A 386 29.89 -2.24 3.14
N GLN A 387 29.63 -2.06 4.43
CA GLN A 387 29.59 -3.19 5.38
C GLN A 387 28.43 -4.16 5.06
N ASN A 388 27.25 -3.63 4.73
CA ASN A 388 26.10 -4.43 4.34
C ASN A 388 26.37 -5.15 3.01
N ALA A 389 26.97 -4.48 2.04
CA ALA A 389 27.37 -5.10 0.77
C ALA A 389 28.37 -6.25 0.97
N ALA A 390 29.40 -6.03 1.80
CA ALA A 390 30.36 -7.08 2.13
C ALA A 390 29.72 -8.26 2.86
N ASN A 391 28.82 -8.00 3.83
CA ASN A 391 28.09 -9.04 4.56
C ASN A 391 27.18 -9.86 3.63
N ALA A 392 26.45 -9.22 2.72
CA ALA A 392 25.59 -9.87 1.73
C ALA A 392 26.45 -10.69 0.74
N GLN A 393 27.50 -10.11 0.18
CA GLN A 393 28.38 -10.78 -0.77
C GLN A 393 29.06 -12.02 -0.19
N GLN A 394 29.52 -11.97 1.08
CA GLN A 394 30.10 -13.14 1.76
C GLN A 394 29.15 -14.31 1.86
N ARG A 395 27.84 -14.07 1.75
CA ARG A 395 26.76 -15.07 1.82
C ARG A 395 26.14 -15.38 0.47
N GLY A 396 26.70 -14.83 -0.62
CA GLY A 396 26.19 -15.03 -1.98
C GLY A 396 24.90 -14.26 -2.26
N LEU A 397 24.53 -13.26 -1.43
CA LEU A 397 23.32 -12.46 -1.60
C LEU A 397 23.60 -11.17 -2.35
N GLN A 398 22.61 -10.73 -3.16
CA GLN A 398 22.58 -9.39 -3.73
C GLN A 398 22.15 -8.39 -2.64
N LEU A 399 22.85 -7.24 -2.54
CA LEU A 399 22.33 -6.12 -1.71
C LEU A 399 21.34 -5.30 -2.53
N LEU A 400 20.14 -5.10 -1.98
CA LEU A 400 19.10 -4.23 -2.53
C LEU A 400 18.82 -3.05 -1.60
N ALA A 401 18.24 -2.00 -2.15
CA ALA A 401 17.62 -0.91 -1.40
C ALA A 401 16.09 -0.99 -1.52
N TYR A 402 15.37 -0.66 -0.45
CA TYR A 402 13.92 -0.45 -0.45
C TYR A 402 13.58 0.94 0.12
N GLU A 403 12.39 1.47 -0.23
CA GLU A 403 11.88 2.81 0.17
C GLU A 403 12.71 3.97 -0.35
#